data_7d907bfa19220f948ce6bde69d92aa1b
#
_entry.id   7d907bfa19220f948ce6bde69d92aa1b
#
_cell.length_a   1.000
_cell.length_b   1.000
_cell.length_c   1.000
_cell.angle_alpha   90.00
_cell.angle_beta   90.00
_cell.angle_gamma   90.00
#
_symmetry.space_group_name_H-M   'P 1'
#
loop_
_entity.id
_entity.type
_entity.pdbx_description
1 polymer ?
#
loop_
_entity_poly.entity_id
_entity_poly.type
_entity_poly.pdbx_seq_one_letter_code
_entity_poly.pdbx_strand_id
1 'polypeptide(L)'
;MKKRFRTAVFLLLFAGIGLTVFRYFKLVSKTVYEESVSHLTEVFHQSDNMLRELTDKNLTYLHMWGAYLQETSDEDKICDYIENAQKDAGFLNFYFLSMDGNYKMLTGETGYLDLQENFEDEIQNGNDIETNAVVPGKSQMLVFASPRAHGNYQGFGYDAIAIAYENSDIVNILDISAFHGNAKSYVVHPDGRVVVDHSFKEWGNAYNFFGILREHSNIPEKEILELSGKFKAGDTDAMLVNLDGKNYYLVYEKSDIQDWVFLG
;
A
#
# COMPACT_ATOMS: atom_id res chain seq x y z
N MET A 1 63.99 18.73 -23.50
CA MET A 1 62.78 18.60 -24.33
C MET A 1 62.10 17.20 -24.21
N LYS A 2 62.79 16.07 -24.42
CA LYS A 2 62.20 14.71 -24.43
C LYS A 2 61.45 14.33 -23.12
N LYS A 3 61.90 14.74 -21.94
CA LYS A 3 61.28 14.42 -20.64
C LYS A 3 59.93 15.12 -20.46
N ARG A 4 59.84 16.40 -20.82
CA ARG A 4 58.56 17.16 -20.77
C ARG A 4 57.50 16.63 -21.76
N PHE A 5 57.92 16.19 -22.94
CA PHE A 5 57.04 15.62 -23.90
C PHE A 5 56.47 14.28 -23.44
N ARG A 6 57.28 13.39 -22.85
CA ARG A 6 56.79 12.13 -22.25
C ARG A 6 55.79 12.37 -21.13
N THR A 7 56.04 13.35 -20.24
CA THR A 7 55.13 13.71 -19.16
C THR A 7 53.77 14.21 -19.73
N ALA A 8 53.81 15.05 -20.76
CA ALA A 8 52.58 15.53 -21.41
C ALA A 8 51.78 14.40 -22.04
N VAL A 9 52.42 13.45 -22.71
CA VAL A 9 51.75 12.26 -23.29
C VAL A 9 51.13 11.38 -22.20
N PHE A 10 51.83 11.15 -21.10
CA PHE A 10 51.28 10.41 -19.95
C PHE A 10 50.04 11.11 -19.33
N LEU A 11 50.07 12.42 -19.15
CA LEU A 11 48.93 13.19 -18.64
C LEU A 11 47.74 13.13 -19.57
N LEU A 12 47.96 13.20 -20.90
CA LEU A 12 46.87 13.03 -21.88
C LEU A 12 46.27 11.63 -21.85
N LEU A 13 47.08 10.58 -21.73
CA LEU A 13 46.61 9.22 -21.59
C LEU A 13 45.80 9.01 -20.31
N PHE A 14 46.29 9.51 -19.17
CA PHE A 14 45.57 9.47 -17.90
C PHE A 14 44.24 10.24 -17.96
N ALA A 15 44.22 11.43 -18.57
CA ALA A 15 43.03 12.19 -18.77
C ALA A 15 42.02 11.45 -19.69
N GLY A 16 42.52 10.83 -20.75
CA GLY A 16 41.67 9.99 -21.65
C GLY A 16 41.05 8.78 -20.96
N ILE A 17 41.86 8.05 -20.16
CA ILE A 17 41.38 6.94 -19.35
C ILE A 17 40.33 7.42 -18.32
N GLY A 18 40.64 8.50 -17.61
CA GLY A 18 39.72 9.08 -16.61
C GLY A 18 38.36 9.47 -17.21
N LEU A 19 38.39 10.08 -18.41
CA LEU A 19 37.19 10.50 -19.12
C LEU A 19 36.38 9.31 -19.62
N THR A 20 37.05 8.23 -20.07
CA THR A 20 36.41 6.99 -20.50
C THR A 20 35.75 6.27 -19.33
N VAL A 21 36.45 6.16 -18.21
CA VAL A 21 35.95 5.58 -16.98
C VAL A 21 34.76 6.37 -16.45
N PHE A 22 34.84 7.71 -16.43
CA PHE A 22 33.74 8.56 -16.01
C PHE A 22 32.48 8.38 -16.91
N ARG A 23 32.68 8.35 -18.22
CA ARG A 23 31.57 8.10 -19.18
C ARG A 23 30.96 6.70 -18.99
N TYR A 24 31.80 5.68 -18.76
CA TYR A 24 31.35 4.34 -18.49
C TYR A 24 30.51 4.27 -17.21
N PHE A 25 30.97 4.86 -16.10
CA PHE A 25 30.20 4.90 -14.86
C PHE A 25 28.87 5.64 -15.03
N LYS A 26 28.86 6.75 -15.75
CA LYS A 26 27.62 7.49 -16.03
C LYS A 26 26.64 6.66 -16.86
N LEU A 27 27.13 5.91 -17.86
CA LEU A 27 26.30 5.03 -18.66
C LEU A 27 25.73 3.87 -17.84
N VAL A 28 26.56 3.17 -17.08
CA VAL A 28 26.16 2.06 -16.21
C VAL A 28 25.14 2.55 -15.18
N SER A 29 25.41 3.67 -14.52
CA SER A 29 24.48 4.25 -13.54
C SER A 29 23.11 4.57 -14.16
N LYS A 30 23.10 5.11 -15.39
CA LYS A 30 21.85 5.38 -16.12
C LYS A 30 21.10 4.08 -16.46
N THR A 31 21.82 3.07 -16.98
CA THR A 31 21.20 1.77 -17.32
C THR A 31 20.62 1.10 -16.08
N VAL A 32 21.37 1.05 -14.98
CA VAL A 32 20.88 0.46 -13.71
C VAL A 32 19.64 1.21 -13.21
N TYR A 33 19.61 2.53 -13.31
CA TYR A 33 18.44 3.33 -12.97
C TYR A 33 17.21 2.94 -13.83
N GLU A 34 17.37 2.95 -15.16
CA GLU A 34 16.29 2.64 -16.10
C GLU A 34 15.76 1.21 -15.89
N GLU A 35 16.64 0.23 -15.68
CA GLU A 35 16.27 -1.15 -15.37
C GLU A 35 15.55 -1.27 -14.01
N SER A 36 16.03 -0.55 -12.99
CA SER A 36 15.40 -0.56 -11.65
C SER A 36 14.00 0.04 -11.68
N VAL A 37 13.83 1.17 -12.36
CA VAL A 37 12.51 1.82 -12.52
C VAL A 37 11.57 0.88 -13.28
N SER A 38 12.01 0.31 -14.41
CA SER A 38 11.20 -0.61 -15.20
C SER A 38 10.78 -1.85 -14.40
N HIS A 39 11.69 -2.41 -13.59
CA HIS A 39 11.39 -3.57 -12.76
C HIS A 39 10.38 -3.23 -11.65
N LEU A 40 10.53 -2.08 -10.97
CA LEU A 40 9.56 -1.65 -9.95
C LEU A 40 8.18 -1.39 -10.54
N THR A 41 8.10 -0.72 -11.69
CA THR A 41 6.84 -0.50 -12.40
C THR A 41 6.16 -1.84 -12.76
N GLU A 42 6.93 -2.84 -13.23
CA GLU A 42 6.37 -4.18 -13.49
C GLU A 42 5.83 -4.84 -12.22
N VAL A 43 6.55 -4.76 -11.10
CA VAL A 43 6.09 -5.26 -9.79
C VAL A 43 4.81 -4.54 -9.36
N PHE A 44 4.73 -3.22 -9.54
CA PHE A 44 3.52 -2.47 -9.19
C PHE A 44 2.31 -2.89 -10.03
N HIS A 45 2.46 -3.05 -11.34
CA HIS A 45 1.38 -3.58 -12.19
C HIS A 45 0.92 -4.97 -11.76
N GLN A 46 1.84 -5.86 -11.39
CA GLN A 46 1.49 -7.20 -10.89
C GLN A 46 0.74 -7.10 -9.56
N SER A 47 1.22 -6.26 -8.64
CA SER A 47 0.58 -6.03 -7.34
C SER A 47 -0.80 -5.38 -7.48
N ASP A 48 -0.97 -4.44 -8.41
CA ASP A 48 -2.26 -3.82 -8.69
C ASP A 48 -3.29 -4.84 -9.22
N ASN A 49 -2.88 -5.72 -10.13
CA ASN A 49 -3.73 -6.80 -10.59
C ASN A 49 -4.13 -7.77 -9.46
N MET A 50 -3.18 -8.13 -8.58
CA MET A 50 -3.48 -8.98 -7.41
C MET A 50 -4.43 -8.28 -6.44
N LEU A 51 -4.25 -6.99 -6.21
CA LEU A 51 -5.15 -6.19 -5.38
C LEU A 51 -6.56 -6.16 -5.98
N ARG A 52 -6.68 -5.98 -7.29
CA ARG A 52 -7.97 -6.03 -8.01
C ARG A 52 -8.65 -7.38 -7.83
N GLU A 53 -7.94 -8.49 -8.05
CA GLU A 53 -8.49 -9.83 -7.85
C GLU A 53 -8.93 -10.06 -6.41
N LEU A 54 -8.14 -9.57 -5.44
CA LEU A 54 -8.47 -9.64 -4.01
C LEU A 54 -9.75 -8.87 -3.70
N THR A 55 -9.86 -7.65 -4.22
CA THR A 55 -11.03 -6.78 -4.08
C THR A 55 -12.28 -7.44 -4.65
N ASP A 56 -12.26 -7.81 -5.91
CA ASP A 56 -13.39 -8.42 -6.61
C ASP A 56 -13.87 -9.70 -5.89
N LYS A 57 -12.94 -10.54 -5.45
CA LYS A 57 -13.20 -11.74 -4.69
C LYS A 57 -13.92 -11.43 -3.36
N ASN A 58 -13.37 -10.48 -2.61
CA ASN A 58 -13.87 -10.16 -1.27
C ASN A 58 -15.25 -9.49 -1.33
N LEU A 59 -15.45 -8.56 -2.24
CA LEU A 59 -16.76 -7.93 -2.46
C LEU A 59 -17.80 -8.96 -2.92
N THR A 60 -17.41 -9.89 -3.79
CA THR A 60 -18.29 -11.00 -4.20
C THR A 60 -18.71 -11.83 -2.99
N TYR A 61 -17.79 -12.17 -2.09
CA TYR A 61 -18.13 -12.91 -0.87
C TYR A 61 -19.05 -12.10 0.05
N LEU A 62 -18.75 -10.83 0.27
CA LEU A 62 -19.61 -9.95 1.09
C LEU A 62 -21.02 -9.85 0.51
N HIS A 63 -21.17 -9.75 -0.81
CA HIS A 63 -22.48 -9.75 -1.45
C HIS A 63 -23.24 -11.08 -1.26
N MET A 64 -22.57 -12.21 -1.40
CA MET A 64 -23.16 -13.52 -1.17
C MET A 64 -23.59 -13.69 0.30
N TRP A 65 -22.73 -13.32 1.24
CA TRP A 65 -23.05 -13.40 2.67
C TRP A 65 -24.13 -12.41 3.06
N GLY A 66 -24.09 -11.19 2.50
CA GLY A 66 -25.14 -10.21 2.69
C GLY A 66 -26.51 -10.73 2.29
N ALA A 67 -26.63 -11.35 1.12
CA ALA A 67 -27.87 -11.98 0.68
C ALA A 67 -28.33 -13.11 1.63
N TYR A 68 -27.39 -13.96 2.07
CA TYR A 68 -27.68 -15.03 3.02
C TYR A 68 -28.16 -14.50 4.38
N LEU A 69 -27.54 -13.45 4.92
CA LEU A 69 -27.92 -12.80 6.17
C LEU A 69 -29.32 -12.18 6.12
N GLN A 70 -29.76 -11.72 4.96
CA GLN A 70 -31.11 -11.19 4.80
C GLN A 70 -32.18 -12.29 4.74
N GLU A 71 -31.81 -13.51 4.33
CA GLU A 71 -32.73 -14.65 4.22
C GLU A 71 -32.82 -15.48 5.49
N THR A 72 -31.84 -15.42 6.38
CA THR A 72 -31.82 -16.23 7.61
C THR A 72 -31.66 -15.38 8.86
N SER A 73 -32.37 -15.70 9.91
CA SER A 73 -32.22 -15.15 11.25
C SER A 73 -31.63 -16.16 12.26
N ASP A 74 -31.25 -17.35 11.78
CA ASP A 74 -30.66 -18.41 12.60
C ASP A 74 -29.17 -18.14 12.81
N GLU A 75 -28.84 -17.61 14.00
CA GLU A 75 -27.48 -17.17 14.36
C GLU A 75 -26.45 -18.30 14.28
N ASP A 76 -26.83 -19.53 14.67
CA ASP A 76 -25.92 -20.68 14.60
C ASP A 76 -25.54 -21.00 13.15
N LYS A 77 -26.51 -20.95 12.23
CA LYS A 77 -26.25 -21.16 10.80
C LYS A 77 -25.42 -20.05 10.19
N ILE A 78 -25.62 -18.79 10.62
CA ILE A 78 -24.82 -17.67 10.19
C ILE A 78 -23.35 -17.88 10.59
N CYS A 79 -23.10 -18.23 11.87
CA CYS A 79 -21.77 -18.52 12.38
C CYS A 79 -21.10 -19.64 11.58
N ASP A 80 -21.75 -20.81 11.48
CA ASP A 80 -21.21 -21.97 10.77
C ASP A 80 -20.87 -21.66 9.30
N TYR A 81 -21.72 -20.90 8.64
CA TYR A 81 -21.54 -20.55 7.22
C TYR A 81 -20.35 -19.64 7.02
N ILE A 82 -20.23 -18.56 7.82
CA ILE A 82 -19.16 -17.57 7.68
C ILE A 82 -17.83 -18.13 8.20
N GLU A 83 -17.82 -18.92 9.30
CA GLU A 83 -16.59 -19.56 9.80
C GLU A 83 -15.99 -20.56 8.79
N ASN A 84 -16.83 -21.30 8.08
CA ASN A 84 -16.36 -22.18 7.03
C ASN A 84 -15.78 -21.37 5.85
N ALA A 85 -16.45 -20.28 5.46
CA ALA A 85 -15.98 -19.40 4.41
C ALA A 85 -14.66 -18.69 4.79
N GLN A 86 -14.48 -18.32 6.06
CA GLN A 86 -13.24 -17.73 6.58
C GLN A 86 -12.04 -18.64 6.38
N LYS A 87 -12.20 -19.94 6.65
CA LYS A 87 -11.13 -20.95 6.46
C LYS A 87 -10.68 -21.04 5.01
N ASP A 88 -11.61 -20.90 4.08
CA ASP A 88 -11.34 -21.02 2.63
C ASP A 88 -10.82 -19.70 2.03
N ALA A 89 -11.28 -18.56 2.52
CA ALA A 89 -10.99 -17.25 1.97
C ALA A 89 -9.71 -16.59 2.53
N GLY A 90 -9.29 -16.99 3.76
CA GLY A 90 -8.01 -16.55 4.36
C GLY A 90 -8.03 -15.14 4.94
N PHE A 91 -9.21 -14.52 5.17
CA PHE A 91 -9.30 -13.23 5.86
C PHE A 91 -9.17 -13.40 7.39
N LEU A 92 -8.73 -12.33 8.07
CA LEU A 92 -8.48 -12.36 9.52
C LEU A 92 -9.78 -12.44 10.32
N ASN A 93 -10.71 -11.51 10.07
CA ASN A 93 -11.95 -11.39 10.82
C ASN A 93 -13.13 -10.97 9.94
N PHE A 94 -14.33 -11.36 10.39
CA PHE A 94 -15.60 -10.88 9.89
C PHE A 94 -16.25 -9.97 10.93
N TYR A 95 -16.79 -8.83 10.46
CA TYR A 95 -17.40 -7.81 11.30
C TYR A 95 -18.82 -7.50 10.83
N PHE A 96 -19.74 -7.39 11.80
CA PHE A 96 -20.95 -6.61 11.66
C PHE A 96 -20.60 -5.19 12.08
N LEU A 97 -20.73 -4.23 11.19
CA LEU A 97 -20.16 -2.90 11.31
C LEU A 97 -21.26 -1.84 11.27
N SER A 98 -21.29 -0.94 12.25
CA SER A 98 -22.17 0.23 12.24
C SER A 98 -21.50 1.43 11.58
N MET A 99 -22.27 2.43 11.16
CA MET A 99 -21.76 3.64 10.47
C MET A 99 -20.70 4.39 11.25
N ASP A 100 -20.78 4.38 12.57
CA ASP A 100 -19.85 5.06 13.48
C ASP A 100 -18.55 4.26 13.75
N GLY A 101 -18.33 3.14 13.06
CA GLY A 101 -17.13 2.29 13.19
C GLY A 101 -17.17 1.30 14.35
N ASN A 102 -18.25 1.26 15.15
CA ASN A 102 -18.41 0.18 16.12
C ASN A 102 -18.66 -1.14 15.40
N TYR A 103 -18.15 -2.22 15.96
CA TYR A 103 -18.33 -3.54 15.37
C TYR A 103 -18.72 -4.62 16.40
N LYS A 104 -19.29 -5.68 15.88
CA LYS A 104 -19.46 -6.97 16.55
C LYS A 104 -18.95 -8.09 15.67
N MET A 105 -18.18 -9.00 16.25
CA MET A 105 -17.67 -10.21 15.59
C MET A 105 -18.65 -11.38 15.76
N LEU A 106 -18.47 -12.45 14.97
CA LEU A 106 -19.21 -13.70 15.13
C LEU A 106 -19.09 -14.31 16.54
N THR A 107 -17.91 -14.15 17.16
CA THR A 107 -17.61 -14.57 18.52
C THR A 107 -18.38 -13.81 19.60
N GLY A 108 -19.07 -12.74 19.22
CA GLY A 108 -19.73 -11.81 20.15
C GLY A 108 -18.81 -10.69 20.67
N GLU A 109 -17.52 -10.72 20.36
CA GLU A 109 -16.60 -9.63 20.70
C GLU A 109 -17.05 -8.32 20.00
N THR A 110 -16.95 -7.22 20.74
CA THR A 110 -17.29 -5.87 20.25
C THR A 110 -16.10 -4.94 20.37
N GLY A 111 -16.02 -3.94 19.54
CA GLY A 111 -14.97 -2.93 19.57
C GLY A 111 -15.22 -1.80 18.60
N TYR A 112 -14.15 -1.10 18.25
CA TYR A 112 -14.18 0.05 17.37
C TYR A 112 -13.05 -0.06 16.34
N LEU A 113 -13.37 0.20 15.08
CA LEU A 113 -12.43 0.38 13.98
C LEU A 113 -12.33 1.87 13.69
N ASP A 114 -11.13 2.42 13.76
CA ASP A 114 -10.85 3.77 13.25
C ASP A 114 -10.76 3.71 11.72
N LEU A 115 -11.93 3.89 11.10
CA LEU A 115 -12.12 3.87 9.65
C LEU A 115 -11.88 5.26 9.06
N GLN A 116 -11.52 5.30 7.79
CA GLN A 116 -11.21 6.58 7.14
C GLN A 116 -12.44 7.48 6.93
N GLU A 117 -12.16 8.76 6.68
CA GLU A 117 -13.11 9.88 6.71
C GLU A 117 -14.37 9.75 5.84
N ASN A 118 -14.39 8.89 4.83
CA ASN A 118 -15.54 8.78 3.92
C ASN A 118 -16.42 7.54 4.16
N PHE A 119 -16.13 6.75 5.21
CA PHE A 119 -16.82 5.48 5.42
C PHE A 119 -18.33 5.66 5.59
N GLU A 120 -18.74 6.59 6.42
CA GLU A 120 -20.17 6.88 6.68
C GLU A 120 -20.89 7.31 5.40
N ASP A 121 -20.30 8.23 4.64
CA ASP A 121 -20.89 8.73 3.39
C ASP A 121 -21.05 7.62 2.34
N GLU A 122 -20.05 6.74 2.19
CA GLU A 122 -20.09 5.65 1.23
C GLU A 122 -21.14 4.60 1.61
N ILE A 123 -21.22 4.24 2.91
CA ILE A 123 -22.24 3.31 3.40
C ILE A 123 -23.65 3.90 3.19
N GLN A 124 -23.86 5.18 3.47
CA GLN A 124 -25.15 5.84 3.24
C GLN A 124 -25.54 5.87 1.76
N ASN A 125 -24.55 6.00 0.87
CA ASN A 125 -24.75 5.96 -0.58
C ASN A 125 -24.96 4.53 -1.13
N GLY A 126 -24.79 3.50 -0.31
CA GLY A 126 -24.94 2.09 -0.70
C GLY A 126 -23.73 1.55 -1.47
N ASN A 127 -22.57 2.18 -1.35
CA ASN A 127 -21.35 1.79 -2.04
C ASN A 127 -20.55 0.77 -1.21
N ASP A 128 -19.96 -0.18 -1.90
CA ASP A 128 -18.93 -1.05 -1.32
C ASP A 128 -17.66 -0.24 -1.08
N ILE A 129 -16.91 -0.59 -0.04
CA ILE A 129 -15.76 0.19 0.42
C ILE A 129 -14.53 -0.70 0.61
N GLU A 130 -13.41 -0.17 0.19
CA GLU A 130 -12.09 -0.63 0.58
C GLU A 130 -11.41 0.50 1.36
N THR A 131 -10.99 0.18 2.56
CA THR A 131 -10.37 1.18 3.43
C THR A 131 -9.34 0.53 4.34
N ASN A 132 -8.42 1.32 4.86
CA ASN A 132 -7.59 0.86 5.96
C ASN A 132 -8.24 1.23 7.29
N ALA A 133 -8.03 0.39 8.29
CA ALA A 133 -8.45 0.63 9.65
C ALA A 133 -7.29 0.44 10.62
N VAL A 134 -7.32 1.18 11.70
CA VAL A 134 -6.41 1.02 12.83
C VAL A 134 -7.19 0.55 14.04
N VAL A 135 -6.79 -0.60 14.60
CA VAL A 135 -7.27 -1.02 15.91
C VAL A 135 -6.25 -0.57 16.93
N PRO A 136 -6.65 0.17 17.97
CA PRO A 136 -5.74 0.61 19.00
C PRO A 136 -4.92 -0.55 19.59
N GLY A 137 -3.58 -0.44 19.51
CA GLY A 137 -2.65 -1.47 19.99
C GLY A 137 -2.45 -2.69 19.07
N LYS A 138 -3.02 -2.68 17.87
CA LYS A 138 -2.81 -3.70 16.82
C LYS A 138 -2.19 -3.06 15.57
N SER A 139 -1.80 -3.93 14.62
CA SER A 139 -1.34 -3.50 13.30
C SER A 139 -2.48 -2.88 12.49
N GLN A 140 -2.09 -2.14 11.47
CA GLN A 140 -2.98 -1.65 10.44
C GLN A 140 -3.61 -2.82 9.68
N MET A 141 -4.87 -2.67 9.28
CA MET A 141 -5.62 -3.68 8.54
C MET A 141 -6.18 -3.08 7.26
N LEU A 142 -6.27 -3.88 6.21
CA LEU A 142 -7.08 -3.58 5.04
C LEU A 142 -8.48 -4.16 5.26
N VAL A 143 -9.51 -3.33 5.11
CA VAL A 143 -10.92 -3.66 5.34
C VAL A 143 -11.70 -3.52 4.05
N PHE A 144 -12.45 -4.56 3.72
CA PHE A 144 -13.46 -4.55 2.67
C PHE A 144 -14.83 -4.56 3.36
N ALA A 145 -15.71 -3.64 3.01
CA ALA A 145 -17.04 -3.53 3.61
C ALA A 145 -18.13 -3.37 2.54
N SER A 146 -19.31 -3.92 2.82
CA SER A 146 -20.47 -3.82 1.95
C SER A 146 -21.74 -3.49 2.74
N PRO A 147 -22.48 -2.43 2.35
CA PRO A 147 -23.74 -2.06 2.99
C PRO A 147 -24.93 -2.90 2.51
N ARG A 148 -24.72 -3.89 1.66
CA ARG A 148 -25.79 -4.76 1.13
C ARG A 148 -26.47 -5.62 2.20
N ALA A 149 -25.83 -5.77 3.37
CA ALA A 149 -26.43 -6.38 4.54
C ALA A 149 -26.48 -5.36 5.67
N HIS A 150 -27.67 -5.16 6.19
CA HIS A 150 -27.95 -4.34 7.37
C HIS A 150 -28.98 -5.06 8.24
N GLY A 151 -28.94 -4.86 9.54
CA GLY A 151 -29.86 -5.54 10.42
C GLY A 151 -29.42 -5.58 11.87
N ASN A 152 -29.71 -6.70 12.52
CA ASN A 152 -29.34 -6.94 13.92
C ASN A 152 -28.74 -8.33 14.08
N TYR A 153 -27.59 -8.40 14.74
CA TYR A 153 -26.93 -9.64 15.12
C TYR A 153 -26.66 -9.63 16.62
N GLN A 154 -27.29 -10.57 17.35
CA GLN A 154 -27.19 -10.68 18.81
C GLN A 154 -27.40 -9.34 19.54
N GLY A 155 -28.41 -8.58 19.16
CA GLY A 155 -28.74 -7.27 19.77
C GLY A 155 -27.87 -6.10 19.29
N PHE A 156 -26.93 -6.33 18.38
CA PHE A 156 -26.11 -5.29 17.76
C PHE A 156 -26.67 -4.90 16.38
N GLY A 157 -27.11 -3.62 16.25
CA GLY A 157 -27.53 -3.08 14.97
C GLY A 157 -26.31 -2.80 14.09
N TYR A 158 -26.34 -3.25 12.83
CA TYR A 158 -25.26 -3.03 11.87
C TYR A 158 -25.80 -2.48 10.56
N ASP A 159 -24.96 -1.68 9.88
CA ASP A 159 -25.27 -1.00 8.63
C ASP A 159 -24.47 -1.60 7.45
N ALA A 160 -23.41 -2.35 7.75
CA ALA A 160 -22.60 -3.05 6.79
C ALA A 160 -22.01 -4.33 7.37
N ILE A 161 -21.61 -5.25 6.51
CA ILE A 161 -20.71 -6.35 6.86
C ILE A 161 -19.32 -6.09 6.29
N ALA A 162 -18.30 -6.52 7.00
CA ALA A 162 -16.93 -6.29 6.60
C ALA A 162 -16.02 -7.48 6.88
N ILE A 163 -14.96 -7.59 6.11
CA ILE A 163 -13.84 -8.50 6.34
C ILE A 163 -12.54 -7.73 6.39
N ALA A 164 -11.57 -8.22 7.13
CA ALA A 164 -10.27 -7.55 7.27
C ALA A 164 -9.11 -8.53 7.12
N TYR A 165 -8.03 -8.00 6.59
CA TYR A 165 -6.71 -8.64 6.49
C TYR A 165 -5.68 -7.86 7.30
N GLU A 166 -4.76 -8.56 7.96
CA GLU A 166 -3.59 -7.89 8.52
C GLU A 166 -2.66 -7.37 7.42
N ASN A 167 -1.94 -6.29 7.70
CA ASN A 167 -0.98 -5.72 6.76
C ASN A 167 0.05 -6.76 6.26
N SER A 168 0.52 -7.64 7.16
CA SER A 168 1.45 -8.73 6.81
C SER A 168 0.88 -9.71 5.78
N ASP A 169 -0.42 -10.00 5.84
CA ASP A 169 -1.08 -10.91 4.92
C ASP A 169 -1.24 -10.25 3.55
N ILE A 170 -1.61 -8.97 3.54
CA ILE A 170 -1.71 -8.19 2.29
C ILE A 170 -0.35 -8.06 1.61
N VAL A 171 0.71 -7.76 2.36
CA VAL A 171 2.09 -7.72 1.84
C VAL A 171 2.47 -9.04 1.16
N ASN A 172 2.12 -10.18 1.79
CA ASN A 172 2.40 -11.50 1.22
C ASN A 172 1.54 -11.80 -0.02
N ILE A 173 0.27 -11.38 -0.03
CA ILE A 173 -0.65 -11.57 -1.16
C ILE A 173 -0.20 -10.74 -2.36
N LEU A 174 0.16 -9.49 -2.15
CA LEU A 174 0.55 -8.58 -3.22
C LEU A 174 1.96 -8.83 -3.76
N ASP A 175 2.75 -9.67 -3.07
CA ASP A 175 4.16 -9.99 -3.40
C ASP A 175 4.99 -8.74 -3.78
N ILE A 176 4.80 -7.65 -2.99
CA ILE A 176 5.44 -6.35 -3.23
C ILE A 176 6.95 -6.40 -2.94
N SER A 177 7.55 -7.58 -2.95
CA SER A 177 8.97 -7.76 -2.72
C SER A 177 9.75 -7.60 -4.02
N ALA A 178 10.35 -6.43 -4.24
CA ALA A 178 11.28 -6.20 -5.33
C ALA A 178 12.73 -6.40 -4.86
N PHE A 179 13.64 -6.71 -5.79
CA PHE A 179 15.08 -6.85 -5.56
C PHE A 179 15.46 -7.80 -4.42
N HIS A 180 14.80 -8.95 -4.31
CA HIS A 180 15.03 -9.96 -3.26
C HIS A 180 14.83 -9.39 -1.84
N GLY A 181 13.85 -8.52 -1.66
CA GLY A 181 13.55 -7.88 -0.37
C GLY A 181 14.42 -6.67 -0.03
N ASN A 182 15.24 -6.18 -0.97
CA ASN A 182 16.03 -4.97 -0.77
C ASN A 182 15.30 -3.68 -1.14
N ALA A 183 14.17 -3.76 -1.84
CA ALA A 183 13.29 -2.62 -2.05
C ALA A 183 12.30 -2.50 -0.89
N LYS A 184 11.96 -1.26 -0.55
CA LYS A 184 10.89 -0.93 0.37
C LYS A 184 9.70 -0.52 -0.46
N SER A 185 8.55 -1.10 -0.20
CA SER A 185 7.37 -0.83 -0.99
C SER A 185 6.21 -0.44 -0.09
N TYR A 186 5.40 0.48 -0.56
CA TYR A 186 4.22 0.99 0.12
C TYR A 186 3.05 1.09 -0.85
N VAL A 187 1.85 0.97 -0.33
CA VAL A 187 0.66 1.49 -0.96
C VAL A 187 0.15 2.62 -0.08
N VAL A 188 -0.07 3.78 -0.66
CA VAL A 188 -0.49 4.96 0.09
C VAL A 188 -1.67 5.65 -0.59
N HIS A 189 -2.43 6.43 0.19
CA HIS A 189 -3.36 7.40 -0.37
C HIS A 189 -2.61 8.60 -0.96
N PRO A 190 -3.24 9.39 -1.84
CA PRO A 190 -2.63 10.60 -2.41
C PRO A 190 -2.20 11.66 -1.39
N ASP A 191 -2.74 11.61 -0.17
CA ASP A 191 -2.33 12.46 0.96
C ASP A 191 -1.16 11.88 1.77
N GLY A 192 -0.63 10.74 1.34
CA GLY A 192 0.50 10.04 1.94
C GLY A 192 0.15 9.08 3.07
N ARG A 193 -1.11 8.95 3.46
CA ARG A 193 -1.50 7.94 4.46
C ARG A 193 -1.17 6.53 3.96
N VAL A 194 -0.49 5.75 4.77
CA VAL A 194 -0.04 4.41 4.40
C VAL A 194 -1.20 3.42 4.49
N VAL A 195 -1.46 2.69 3.42
CA VAL A 195 -2.45 1.60 3.33
C VAL A 195 -1.78 0.26 3.55
N VAL A 196 -0.66 0.01 2.85
CA VAL A 196 0.14 -1.20 2.97
C VAL A 196 1.61 -0.83 3.12
N ASP A 197 2.30 -1.42 4.07
CA ASP A 197 3.71 -1.18 4.34
C ASP A 197 4.49 -2.49 4.46
N HIS A 198 5.45 -2.67 3.57
CA HIS A 198 6.39 -3.79 3.60
C HIS A 198 7.60 -3.55 4.55
N SER A 199 7.82 -2.31 5.00
CA SER A 199 9.05 -1.93 5.72
C SER A 199 8.82 -1.46 7.16
N PHE A 200 7.70 -1.75 7.77
CA PHE A 200 7.18 -1.26 9.05
C PHE A 200 8.18 -1.13 10.22
N LYS A 201 9.32 -1.80 10.15
CA LYS A 201 10.24 -1.90 11.31
C LYS A 201 11.33 -0.84 11.36
N GLU A 202 11.61 -0.15 10.25
CA GLU A 202 12.77 0.75 10.19
C GLU A 202 12.44 2.21 10.56
N TRP A 203 11.24 2.70 10.26
CA TRP A 203 10.86 4.10 10.50
C TRP A 203 9.73 4.27 11.51
N GLY A 204 9.54 3.28 12.40
CA GLY A 204 8.48 3.29 13.41
C GLY A 204 7.09 3.11 12.81
N ASN A 205 6.05 3.46 13.56
CA ASN A 205 4.67 3.45 13.10
C ASN A 205 4.40 4.69 12.23
N ALA A 206 5.07 4.81 11.10
CA ALA A 206 4.86 5.92 10.18
C ALA A 206 3.55 5.69 9.41
N TYR A 207 2.49 6.30 9.89
CA TYR A 207 1.17 6.25 9.24
C TYR A 207 1.08 7.15 8.00
N ASN A 208 2.12 7.95 7.71
CA ASN A 208 2.13 8.87 6.60
C ASN A 208 3.50 8.96 5.93
N PHE A 209 3.56 8.64 4.64
CA PHE A 209 4.78 8.64 3.85
C PHE A 209 5.45 10.02 3.75
N PHE A 210 4.66 11.09 3.61
CA PHE A 210 5.24 12.44 3.61
C PHE A 210 5.81 12.83 4.97
N GLY A 211 5.30 12.25 6.06
CA GLY A 211 5.92 12.36 7.39
C GLY A 211 7.31 11.72 7.42
N ILE A 212 7.45 10.51 6.85
CA ILE A 212 8.77 9.84 6.70
C ILE A 212 9.74 10.75 5.93
N LEU A 213 9.32 11.32 4.81
CA LEU A 213 10.17 12.22 4.04
C LEU A 213 10.60 13.45 4.84
N ARG A 214 9.71 14.06 5.65
CA ARG A 214 10.05 15.22 6.50
C ARG A 214 11.05 14.89 7.60
N GLU A 215 10.92 13.72 8.20
CA GLU A 215 11.75 13.32 9.35
C GLU A 215 13.11 12.75 8.93
N HIS A 216 13.15 12.00 7.83
CA HIS A 216 14.31 11.20 7.44
C HIS A 216 15.02 11.70 6.18
N SER A 217 14.50 12.74 5.49
CA SER A 217 15.14 13.29 4.29
C SER A 217 15.55 14.75 4.44
N ASN A 218 16.40 15.20 3.51
CA ASN A 218 16.73 16.62 3.35
C ASN A 218 15.91 17.30 2.25
N ILE A 219 14.78 16.69 1.83
CA ILE A 219 13.91 17.24 0.79
C ILE A 219 13.22 18.50 1.33
N PRO A 220 13.28 19.63 0.61
CA PRO A 220 12.56 20.84 1.01
C PRO A 220 11.04 20.60 1.04
N GLU A 221 10.33 21.24 1.98
CA GLU A 221 8.86 21.10 2.10
C GLU A 221 8.14 21.42 0.79
N LYS A 222 8.65 22.37 0.00
CA LYS A 222 8.11 22.69 -1.32
C LYS A 222 8.11 21.48 -2.26
N GLU A 223 9.18 20.69 -2.28
CA GLU A 223 9.28 19.49 -3.13
C GLU A 223 8.37 18.35 -2.62
N ILE A 224 8.20 18.24 -1.29
CA ILE A 224 7.23 17.30 -0.70
C ILE A 224 5.80 17.67 -1.10
N LEU A 225 5.45 18.95 -1.09
CA LEU A 225 4.15 19.43 -1.54
C LEU A 225 3.94 19.22 -3.05
N GLU A 226 4.97 19.41 -3.86
CA GLU A 226 4.94 19.12 -5.30
C GLU A 226 4.72 17.61 -5.54
N LEU A 227 5.40 16.74 -4.77
CA LEU A 227 5.20 15.29 -4.84
C LEU A 227 3.77 14.89 -4.44
N SER A 228 3.23 15.47 -3.38
CA SER A 228 1.81 15.28 -3.00
C SER A 228 0.86 15.71 -4.11
N GLY A 229 1.17 16.79 -4.81
CA GLY A 229 0.42 17.24 -6.00
C GLY A 229 0.44 16.22 -7.12
N LYS A 230 1.60 15.62 -7.39
CA LYS A 230 1.77 14.55 -8.40
C LYS A 230 0.97 13.28 -8.03
N PHE A 231 0.98 12.87 -6.77
CA PHE A 231 0.17 11.74 -6.30
C PHE A 231 -1.33 11.97 -6.56
N LYS A 232 -1.82 13.17 -6.22
CA LYS A 232 -3.22 13.56 -6.49
C LYS A 232 -3.56 13.63 -7.97
N ALA A 233 -2.60 14.03 -8.80
CA ALA A 233 -2.77 14.05 -10.25
C ALA A 233 -2.72 12.64 -10.89
N GLY A 234 -2.23 11.63 -10.16
CA GLY A 234 -2.05 10.29 -10.67
C GLY A 234 -0.86 10.17 -11.61
N ASP A 235 0.16 11.01 -11.41
CA ASP A 235 1.39 10.94 -12.20
C ASP A 235 2.19 9.69 -11.82
N THR A 236 2.85 9.09 -12.83
CA THR A 236 3.87 8.05 -12.65
C THR A 236 5.23 8.66 -12.92
N ASP A 237 6.15 8.55 -11.97
CA ASP A 237 7.50 9.14 -12.11
C ASP A 237 8.48 8.46 -11.14
N ALA A 238 9.74 8.85 -11.24
CA ALA A 238 10.78 8.40 -10.34
C ALA A 238 11.68 9.57 -9.94
N MET A 239 12.12 9.59 -8.69
CA MET A 239 13.03 10.62 -8.18
C MET A 239 14.10 10.02 -7.27
N LEU A 240 15.24 10.72 -7.15
CA LEU A 240 16.29 10.37 -6.20
C LEU A 240 15.98 11.04 -4.86
N VAL A 241 15.94 10.26 -3.79
CA VAL A 241 15.75 10.75 -2.42
C VAL A 241 16.91 10.30 -1.53
N ASN A 242 17.29 11.12 -0.58
CA ASN A 242 18.26 10.76 0.44
C ASN A 242 17.54 10.61 1.77
N LEU A 243 17.50 9.39 2.30
CA LEU A 243 16.90 9.07 3.59
C LEU A 243 17.99 8.60 4.54
N ASP A 244 18.16 9.29 5.67
CA ASP A 244 19.18 8.99 6.69
C ASP A 244 20.59 8.83 6.12
N GLY A 245 20.95 9.67 5.13
CA GLY A 245 22.25 9.66 4.48
C GLY A 245 22.45 8.58 3.40
N LYS A 246 21.45 7.77 3.10
CA LYS A 246 21.47 6.80 2.00
C LYS A 246 20.62 7.31 0.83
N ASN A 247 21.11 7.09 -0.38
CA ASN A 247 20.39 7.44 -1.60
C ASN A 247 19.49 6.30 -2.04
N TYR A 248 18.23 6.62 -2.30
CA TYR A 248 17.22 5.71 -2.83
C TYR A 248 16.63 6.30 -4.11
N TYR A 249 16.23 5.44 -5.02
CA TYR A 249 15.32 5.81 -6.10
C TYR A 249 13.90 5.55 -5.60
N LEU A 250 13.10 6.59 -5.54
CA LEU A 250 11.68 6.52 -5.24
C LEU A 250 10.94 6.47 -6.57
N VAL A 251 10.30 5.34 -6.86
CA VAL A 251 9.38 5.17 -7.98
C VAL A 251 7.95 5.21 -7.43
N TYR A 252 7.04 5.85 -8.13
CA TYR A 252 5.63 5.89 -7.74
C TYR A 252 4.73 5.79 -8.96
N GLU A 253 3.59 5.14 -8.76
CA GLU A 253 2.60 4.85 -9.78
C GLU A 253 1.20 4.80 -9.17
N LYS A 254 0.22 5.42 -9.84
CA LYS A 254 -1.18 5.37 -9.41
C LYS A 254 -1.75 3.97 -9.63
N SER A 255 -2.50 3.46 -8.64
CA SER A 255 -3.34 2.26 -8.81
C SER A 255 -4.51 2.53 -9.75
N ASP A 256 -4.91 1.51 -10.50
CA ASP A 256 -6.11 1.57 -11.35
C ASP A 256 -7.41 1.31 -10.58
N ILE A 257 -7.32 0.81 -9.34
CA ILE A 257 -8.50 0.35 -8.57
C ILE A 257 -9.07 1.47 -7.70
N GLN A 258 -8.18 2.17 -7.01
CA GLN A 258 -8.50 3.23 -6.07
C GLN A 258 -7.64 4.45 -6.38
N ASP A 259 -7.87 5.55 -5.68
CA ASP A 259 -6.94 6.69 -5.74
C ASP A 259 -5.60 6.42 -5.04
N TRP A 260 -5.23 5.14 -4.85
CA TRP A 260 -3.99 4.77 -4.19
C TRP A 260 -2.77 4.92 -5.10
N VAL A 261 -1.60 4.99 -4.47
CA VAL A 261 -0.31 5.13 -5.15
C VAL A 261 0.63 4.04 -4.63
N PHE A 262 1.17 3.24 -5.53
CA PHE A 262 2.27 2.33 -5.24
C PHE A 262 3.57 3.11 -5.16
N LEU A 263 4.41 2.80 -4.18
CA LEU A 263 5.73 3.39 -3.95
C LEU A 263 6.78 2.31 -3.74
N GLY A 264 7.96 2.51 -4.27
CA GLY A 264 9.09 1.61 -4.05
C GLY A 264 10.45 2.24 -4.32
#